data_f0d0abeb431676175f59bf13a46c1eca
#
_entry.id   f0d0abeb431676175f59bf13a46c1eca
#
_cell.length_a   1.000
_cell.length_b   1.000
_cell.length_c   1.000
_cell.angle_alpha   90.00
_cell.angle_beta   90.00
_cell.angle_gamma   90.00
#
_symmetry.space_group_name_H-M   'P 1'
#
loop_
_entity.id
_entity.type
_entity.pdbx_description
1 polymer ?
#
loop_
_entity_poly.entity_id
_entity_poly.type
_entity_poly.pdbx_seq_one_letter_code
_entity_poly.pdbx_strand_id
1 'polypeptide(L)'
;MSIDVRTKDGIAEVLLNHPPVNALDSHGWFELADKLRAISRDPASRVVVLAAEGRGFCAGVDIKELAKDGKLITQVNRGCYEAFAAIYECEVPVISAVHGFCLGGGIGMAGASDIVIASDDATFGLPEIDRGALGAATHLYRMFGMQKTRRMLYTGEAIDAQEALRLGGIESVVPRAELRSAARELATKIASKSPKAMRLAKWSLNGIELLDIKKSYRFEQGFTLELYTSPDSQEARDAFVAKREAKFDSNS
;
A
#
# COMPACT_ATOMS: atom_id res chain seq x y z
N MET A 1 -8.59 -16.11 -2.36
CA MET A 1 -7.49 -15.12 -2.31
C MET A 1 -6.20 -15.86 -2.57
N SER A 2 -5.31 -15.37 -3.43
CA SER A 2 -3.95 -15.88 -3.52
C SER A 2 -2.96 -14.71 -3.53
N ILE A 3 -1.86 -14.90 -2.80
CA ILE A 3 -0.66 -14.08 -2.90
C ILE A 3 0.43 -15.04 -3.37
N ASP A 4 0.74 -14.99 -4.65
CA ASP A 4 1.68 -15.94 -5.25
C ASP A 4 3.10 -15.36 -5.17
N VAL A 5 4.08 -16.22 -4.87
CA VAL A 5 5.49 -15.86 -4.85
C VAL A 5 6.24 -16.72 -5.84
N ARG A 6 7.01 -16.10 -6.73
CA ARG A 6 7.88 -16.78 -7.70
C ARG A 6 9.26 -16.13 -7.65
N THR A 7 10.28 -16.92 -7.39
CA THR A 7 11.66 -16.42 -7.39
C THR A 7 12.40 -16.99 -8.59
N LYS A 8 12.98 -16.09 -9.39
CA LYS A 8 13.84 -16.45 -10.53
C LYS A 8 14.95 -15.40 -10.69
N ASP A 9 16.17 -15.84 -10.90
CA ASP A 9 17.34 -14.98 -11.14
C ASP A 9 17.59 -13.95 -10.01
N GLY A 10 17.26 -14.30 -8.77
CA GLY A 10 17.35 -13.43 -7.60
C GLY A 10 16.21 -12.40 -7.47
N ILE A 11 15.24 -12.41 -8.37
CA ILE A 11 14.07 -11.54 -8.33
C ILE A 11 12.89 -12.33 -7.76
N ALA A 12 12.38 -11.91 -6.60
CA ALA A 12 11.17 -12.45 -6.01
C ALA A 12 9.96 -11.63 -6.44
N GLU A 13 9.10 -12.19 -7.27
CA GLU A 13 7.84 -11.57 -7.68
C GLU A 13 6.74 -11.99 -6.71
N VAL A 14 6.14 -11.01 -6.02
CA VAL A 14 4.98 -11.17 -5.14
C VAL A 14 3.77 -10.64 -5.90
N LEU A 15 2.84 -11.52 -6.21
CA LEU A 15 1.70 -11.23 -7.07
C LEU A 15 0.39 -11.33 -6.29
N LEU A 16 -0.28 -10.19 -6.12
CA LEU A 16 -1.62 -10.13 -5.55
C LEU A 16 -2.65 -10.59 -6.59
N ASN A 17 -3.47 -11.57 -6.25
CA ASN A 17 -4.56 -12.05 -7.09
C ASN A 17 -5.81 -12.32 -6.25
N HIS A 18 -6.53 -11.24 -5.93
CA HIS A 18 -7.77 -11.29 -5.15
C HIS A 18 -8.87 -10.50 -5.85
N PRO A 19 -9.51 -11.11 -6.89
CA PRO A 19 -10.56 -10.42 -7.63
C PRO A 19 -11.78 -10.09 -6.72
N PRO A 20 -12.52 -9.01 -7.01
CA PRO A 20 -12.38 -8.20 -8.24
C PRO A 20 -11.43 -7.00 -8.13
N VAL A 21 -10.94 -6.66 -6.92
CA VAL A 21 -10.25 -5.39 -6.66
C VAL A 21 -8.99 -5.48 -5.79
N ASN A 22 -8.51 -6.68 -5.53
CA ASN A 22 -7.35 -6.94 -4.68
C ASN A 22 -7.46 -6.28 -3.28
N ALA A 23 -8.69 -6.19 -2.74
CA ALA A 23 -8.90 -5.79 -1.35
C ALA A 23 -8.55 -6.97 -0.44
N LEU A 24 -7.70 -6.74 0.56
CA LEU A 24 -7.24 -7.79 1.46
C LEU A 24 -8.11 -7.85 2.73
N ASP A 25 -8.48 -9.05 3.10
CA ASP A 25 -9.18 -9.35 4.35
C ASP A 25 -8.23 -9.37 5.56
N SER A 26 -8.77 -9.63 6.73
CA SER A 26 -8.01 -9.66 8.00
C SER A 26 -6.86 -10.67 8.01
N HIS A 27 -6.93 -11.74 7.20
CA HIS A 27 -5.87 -12.74 7.08
C HIS A 27 -4.87 -12.39 5.98
N GLY A 28 -5.32 -11.83 4.87
CA GLY A 28 -4.49 -11.52 3.71
C GLY A 28 -3.37 -10.54 4.01
N TRP A 29 -3.58 -9.60 4.90
CA TRP A 29 -2.53 -8.69 5.35
C TRP A 29 -1.39 -9.41 6.07
N PHE A 30 -1.70 -10.38 6.94
CA PHE A 30 -0.68 -11.19 7.61
C PHE A 30 0.01 -12.15 6.63
N GLU A 31 -0.75 -12.76 5.71
CA GLU A 31 -0.16 -13.61 4.66
C GLU A 31 0.87 -12.84 3.82
N LEU A 32 0.55 -11.61 3.43
CA LEU A 32 1.49 -10.74 2.72
C LEU A 32 2.75 -10.47 3.54
N ALA A 33 2.59 -10.11 4.83
CA ALA A 33 3.69 -9.86 5.73
C ALA A 33 4.62 -11.08 5.87
N ASP A 34 4.03 -12.27 6.05
CA ASP A 34 4.79 -13.50 6.26
C ASP A 34 5.58 -13.89 5.00
N LYS A 35 4.97 -13.75 3.81
CA LYS A 35 5.65 -14.00 2.53
C LYS A 35 6.83 -13.04 2.31
N LEU A 36 6.63 -11.75 2.58
CA LEU A 36 7.70 -10.74 2.47
C LEU A 36 8.84 -11.00 3.46
N ARG A 37 8.53 -11.38 4.69
CA ARG A 37 9.53 -11.77 5.68
C ARG A 37 10.29 -13.03 5.30
N ALA A 38 9.61 -14.01 4.69
CA ALA A 38 10.27 -15.21 4.17
C ALA A 38 11.26 -14.86 3.04
N ILE A 39 10.85 -14.01 2.09
CA ILE A 39 11.71 -13.51 1.01
C ILE A 39 12.90 -12.72 1.58
N SER A 40 12.66 -11.86 2.55
CA SER A 40 13.69 -11.04 3.19
C SER A 40 14.83 -11.87 3.79
N ARG A 41 14.49 -13.04 4.35
CA ARG A 41 15.45 -13.98 4.97
C ARG A 41 16.10 -14.94 3.98
N ASP A 42 15.58 -15.04 2.77
CA ASP A 42 16.12 -15.93 1.73
C ASP A 42 17.39 -15.31 1.12
N PRO A 43 18.57 -15.94 1.27
CA PRO A 43 19.82 -15.42 0.71
C PRO A 43 19.84 -15.43 -0.82
N ALA A 44 18.97 -16.20 -1.48
CA ALA A 44 18.84 -16.20 -2.93
C ALA A 44 18.08 -14.98 -3.45
N SER A 45 17.27 -14.33 -2.62
CA SER A 45 16.52 -13.15 -2.98
C SER A 45 17.38 -11.88 -2.94
N ARG A 46 17.34 -11.09 -4.00
CA ARG A 46 18.12 -9.85 -4.19
C ARG A 46 17.26 -8.60 -4.35
N VAL A 47 16.03 -8.77 -4.81
CA VAL A 47 15.05 -7.70 -5.02
C VAL A 47 13.66 -8.31 -5.06
N VAL A 48 12.67 -7.56 -4.57
CA VAL A 48 11.25 -7.90 -4.66
C VAL A 48 10.58 -7.04 -5.71
N VAL A 49 9.70 -7.64 -6.52
CA VAL A 49 8.71 -6.93 -7.34
C VAL A 49 7.34 -7.26 -6.79
N LEU A 50 6.68 -6.28 -6.21
CA LEU A 50 5.30 -6.38 -5.72
C LEU A 50 4.36 -5.89 -6.83
N ALA A 51 3.52 -6.79 -7.31
CA ALA A 51 2.62 -6.54 -8.42
C ALA A 51 1.23 -7.13 -8.15
N ALA A 52 0.28 -6.86 -9.02
CA ALA A 52 -1.06 -7.40 -8.91
C ALA A 52 -1.61 -7.86 -10.26
N GLU A 53 -2.59 -8.76 -10.22
CA GLU A 53 -3.42 -9.12 -11.37
C GLU A 53 -4.73 -8.32 -11.38
N GLY A 54 -5.43 -8.35 -12.50
CA GLY A 54 -6.78 -7.83 -12.61
C GLY A 54 -6.86 -6.33 -12.89
N ARG A 55 -7.86 -5.67 -12.28
CA ARG A 55 -8.27 -4.31 -12.65
C ARG A 55 -7.41 -3.19 -12.06
N GLY A 56 -6.73 -3.46 -10.96
CA GLY A 56 -5.91 -2.48 -10.26
C GLY A 56 -5.01 -3.14 -9.23
N PHE A 57 -4.09 -2.36 -8.70
CA PHE A 57 -3.07 -2.86 -7.78
C PHE A 57 -3.70 -3.35 -6.46
N CYS A 58 -4.40 -2.47 -5.75
CA CYS A 58 -5.10 -2.83 -4.52
C CYS A 58 -6.09 -1.74 -4.13
N ALA A 59 -7.31 -2.14 -3.76
CA ALA A 59 -8.35 -1.23 -3.25
C ALA A 59 -8.32 -1.06 -1.72
N GLY A 60 -7.32 -1.60 -1.04
CA GLY A 60 -7.17 -1.50 0.41
C GLY A 60 -7.78 -2.67 1.19
N VAL A 61 -8.44 -2.35 2.28
CA VAL A 61 -9.06 -3.31 3.20
C VAL A 61 -10.39 -3.81 2.64
N ASP A 62 -10.73 -5.08 2.87
CA ASP A 62 -12.05 -5.60 2.54
C ASP A 62 -13.13 -5.03 3.49
N ILE A 63 -13.77 -3.95 3.04
CA ILE A 63 -14.85 -3.28 3.78
C ILE A 63 -16.05 -4.22 4.00
N LYS A 64 -16.27 -5.20 3.12
CA LYS A 64 -17.38 -6.14 3.26
C LYS A 64 -17.17 -7.09 4.44
N GLU A 65 -15.93 -7.46 4.74
CA GLU A 65 -15.61 -8.22 5.94
C GLU A 65 -15.88 -7.38 7.19
N LEU A 66 -15.41 -6.14 7.23
CA LEU A 66 -15.60 -5.22 8.34
C LEU A 66 -17.07 -4.81 8.55
N ALA A 67 -17.87 -4.77 7.48
CA ALA A 67 -19.31 -4.52 7.59
C ALA A 67 -20.06 -5.66 8.29
N LYS A 68 -19.54 -6.89 8.20
CA LYS A 68 -20.12 -8.06 8.88
C LYS A 68 -19.73 -8.13 10.35
N ASP A 69 -18.47 -7.80 10.65
CA ASP A 69 -17.94 -7.76 12.02
C ASP A 69 -16.95 -6.61 12.19
N GLY A 70 -17.43 -5.48 12.69
CA GLY A 70 -16.60 -4.30 12.93
C GLY A 70 -15.48 -4.49 13.98
N LYS A 71 -15.53 -5.55 14.79
CA LYS A 71 -14.46 -5.85 15.76
C LYS A 71 -13.17 -6.31 15.08
N LEU A 72 -13.27 -6.80 13.85
CA LEU A 72 -12.12 -7.19 13.03
C LEU A 72 -11.20 -6.02 12.68
N ILE A 73 -11.65 -4.77 12.87
CA ILE A 73 -10.81 -3.58 12.61
C ILE A 73 -9.48 -3.63 13.38
N THR A 74 -9.47 -4.14 14.60
CA THR A 74 -8.23 -4.26 15.38
C THR A 74 -7.26 -5.24 14.73
N GLN A 75 -7.76 -6.37 14.21
CA GLN A 75 -6.95 -7.38 13.53
C GLN A 75 -6.45 -6.85 12.18
N VAL A 76 -7.33 -6.24 11.40
CA VAL A 76 -7.00 -5.61 10.09
C VAL A 76 -5.95 -4.51 10.26
N ASN A 77 -6.15 -3.62 11.24
CA ASN A 77 -5.22 -2.53 11.55
C ASN A 77 -3.83 -3.09 11.89
N ARG A 78 -3.76 -4.16 12.71
CA ARG A 78 -2.50 -4.84 13.00
C ARG A 78 -1.92 -5.49 11.75
N GLY A 79 -2.72 -6.18 10.95
CA GLY A 79 -2.27 -6.84 9.72
C GLY A 79 -1.69 -5.84 8.71
N CYS A 80 -2.33 -4.68 8.53
CA CYS A 80 -1.80 -3.58 7.71
C CYS A 80 -0.43 -3.12 8.22
N TYR A 81 -0.30 -2.90 9.54
CA TYR A 81 0.99 -2.54 10.13
C TYR A 81 2.08 -3.58 9.82
N GLU A 82 1.78 -4.86 10.05
CA GLU A 82 2.73 -5.96 9.81
C GLU A 82 3.15 -6.05 8.33
N ALA A 83 2.19 -5.88 7.40
CA ALA A 83 2.47 -5.92 5.97
C ALA A 83 3.33 -4.72 5.52
N PHE A 84 2.98 -3.50 5.92
CA PHE A 84 3.73 -2.31 5.53
C PHE A 84 5.12 -2.29 6.19
N ALA A 85 5.23 -2.72 7.43
CA ALA A 85 6.51 -2.88 8.10
C ALA A 85 7.38 -3.94 7.38
N ALA A 86 6.80 -5.07 6.96
CA ALA A 86 7.53 -6.12 6.24
C ALA A 86 8.05 -5.65 4.87
N ILE A 87 7.32 -4.75 4.18
CA ILE A 87 7.79 -4.11 2.94
C ILE A 87 8.96 -3.16 3.25
N TYR A 88 8.78 -2.26 4.19
CA TYR A 88 9.75 -1.23 4.54
C TYR A 88 11.05 -1.83 5.11
N GLU A 89 10.93 -2.83 5.99
CA GLU A 89 12.04 -3.50 6.66
C GLU A 89 12.65 -4.66 5.86
N CYS A 90 12.08 -4.98 4.68
CA CYS A 90 12.65 -6.01 3.81
C CYS A 90 14.13 -5.73 3.58
N GLU A 91 15.00 -6.72 3.82
CA GLU A 91 16.44 -6.54 3.71
C GLU A 91 16.90 -6.26 2.26
N VAL A 92 16.08 -6.59 1.27
CA VAL A 92 16.35 -6.31 -0.13
C VAL A 92 15.40 -5.25 -0.66
N PRO A 93 15.79 -4.49 -1.72
CA PRO A 93 14.92 -3.49 -2.31
C PRO A 93 13.58 -4.04 -2.77
N VAL A 94 12.50 -3.26 -2.57
CA VAL A 94 11.14 -3.59 -2.99
C VAL A 94 10.67 -2.58 -4.03
N ILE A 95 10.26 -3.06 -5.20
CA ILE A 95 9.69 -2.28 -6.29
C ILE A 95 8.19 -2.59 -6.34
N SER A 96 7.32 -1.59 -6.19
CA SER A 96 5.89 -1.73 -6.47
C SER A 96 5.59 -1.38 -7.92
N ALA A 97 4.97 -2.33 -8.65
CA ALA A 97 4.47 -2.15 -10.01
C ALA A 97 2.95 -1.88 -9.96
N VAL A 98 2.57 -0.63 -10.01
CA VAL A 98 1.21 -0.14 -9.74
C VAL A 98 0.45 0.11 -11.01
N HIS A 99 -0.75 -0.49 -11.16
CA HIS A 99 -1.67 -0.22 -12.25
C HIS A 99 -3.10 0.00 -11.77
N GLY A 100 -3.92 0.67 -12.57
CA GLY A 100 -5.30 0.96 -12.25
C GLY A 100 -5.40 1.71 -10.92
N PHE A 101 -6.17 1.21 -9.96
CA PHE A 101 -6.32 1.88 -8.67
C PHE A 101 -5.33 1.38 -7.62
N CYS A 102 -4.74 2.31 -6.89
CA CYS A 102 -3.91 2.11 -5.69
C CYS A 102 -4.53 2.93 -4.56
N LEU A 103 -5.40 2.30 -3.76
CA LEU A 103 -6.23 3.00 -2.78
C LEU A 103 -6.03 2.43 -1.39
N GLY A 104 -6.13 3.28 -0.38
CA GLY A 104 -6.10 2.85 1.01
C GLY A 104 -4.86 2.04 1.38
N GLY A 105 -5.05 0.77 1.74
CA GLY A 105 -3.93 -0.15 2.00
C GLY A 105 -3.00 -0.34 0.79
N GLY A 106 -3.48 -0.11 -0.44
CA GLY A 106 -2.62 -0.05 -1.63
C GLY A 106 -1.59 1.08 -1.54
N ILE A 107 -2.00 2.27 -1.07
CA ILE A 107 -1.08 3.37 -0.74
C ILE A 107 -0.10 2.95 0.35
N GLY A 108 -0.58 2.22 1.37
CA GLY A 108 0.29 1.68 2.42
C GLY A 108 1.42 0.82 1.86
N MET A 109 1.09 -0.10 0.94
CA MET A 109 2.09 -0.95 0.27
C MET A 109 3.04 -0.16 -0.63
N ALA A 110 2.49 0.68 -1.53
CA ALA A 110 3.28 1.48 -2.45
C ALA A 110 4.19 2.46 -1.71
N GLY A 111 3.65 3.18 -0.70
CA GLY A 111 4.41 4.14 0.09
C GLY A 111 5.39 3.51 1.09
N ALA A 112 5.28 2.22 1.40
CA ALA A 112 6.29 1.48 2.16
C ALA A 112 7.42 0.93 1.28
N SER A 113 7.21 0.84 -0.04
CA SER A 113 8.20 0.34 -1.00
C SER A 113 9.34 1.34 -1.23
N ASP A 114 10.46 0.84 -1.75
CA ASP A 114 11.62 1.69 -2.06
C ASP A 114 11.43 2.46 -3.37
N ILE A 115 10.79 1.82 -4.36
CA ILE A 115 10.58 2.39 -5.69
C ILE A 115 9.16 2.03 -6.15
N VAL A 116 8.49 2.98 -6.76
CA VAL A 116 7.17 2.76 -7.38
C VAL A 116 7.26 3.08 -8.87
N ILE A 117 6.90 2.11 -9.70
CA ILE A 117 6.67 2.30 -11.14
C ILE A 117 5.16 2.18 -11.37
N ALA A 118 4.57 3.09 -12.10
CA ALA A 118 3.14 3.09 -12.38
C ALA A 118 2.84 2.92 -13.86
N SER A 119 1.68 2.33 -14.16
CA SER A 119 1.11 2.43 -15.49
C SER A 119 0.41 3.77 -15.71
N ASP A 120 0.23 4.13 -16.97
CA ASP A 120 -0.43 5.35 -17.40
C ASP A 120 -1.90 5.48 -16.95
N ASP A 121 -2.56 4.36 -16.66
CA ASP A 121 -3.91 4.29 -16.11
C ASP A 121 -3.96 4.26 -14.56
N ALA A 122 -2.82 4.36 -13.88
CA ALA A 122 -2.78 4.26 -12.43
C ALA A 122 -3.35 5.51 -11.73
N THR A 123 -4.08 5.28 -10.64
CA THR A 123 -4.60 6.33 -9.75
C THR A 123 -4.22 6.03 -8.30
N PHE A 124 -3.95 7.07 -7.54
CA PHE A 124 -3.51 7.00 -6.15
C PHE A 124 -4.45 7.80 -5.25
N GLY A 125 -4.94 7.22 -4.16
CA GLY A 125 -5.87 7.93 -3.29
C GLY A 125 -6.08 7.30 -1.92
N LEU A 126 -6.61 8.11 -0.99
CA LEU A 126 -7.06 7.69 0.34
C LEU A 126 -8.53 8.07 0.54
N PRO A 127 -9.47 7.30 -0.06
CA PRO A 127 -10.90 7.60 0.03
C PRO A 127 -11.53 7.12 1.35
N GLU A 128 -10.72 6.77 2.36
CA GLU A 128 -11.17 6.26 3.65
C GLU A 128 -12.05 7.24 4.38
N ILE A 129 -11.80 8.54 4.24
CA ILE A 129 -12.59 9.59 4.90
C ILE A 129 -14.07 9.52 4.52
N ASP A 130 -14.37 9.18 3.25
CA ASP A 130 -15.74 9.02 2.74
C ASP A 130 -16.40 7.73 3.26
N ARG A 131 -15.64 6.87 3.93
CA ARG A 131 -16.08 5.56 4.44
C ARG A 131 -15.97 5.45 5.95
N GLY A 132 -15.79 6.58 6.64
CA GLY A 132 -15.70 6.65 8.08
C GLY A 132 -14.45 5.97 8.66
N ALA A 133 -13.34 6.01 7.93
CA ALA A 133 -12.08 5.45 8.35
C ALA A 133 -10.93 6.41 8.08
N LEU A 134 -9.77 6.10 8.63
CA LEU A 134 -8.49 6.73 8.33
C LEU A 134 -7.46 5.63 8.08
N GLY A 135 -6.43 5.93 7.32
CA GLY A 135 -5.34 4.97 7.11
C GLY A 135 -4.34 5.42 6.06
N ALA A 136 -3.12 4.91 6.17
CA ALA A 136 -2.02 5.08 5.22
C ALA A 136 -1.59 6.53 4.91
N ALA A 137 -2.00 7.54 5.71
CA ALA A 137 -1.59 8.92 5.51
C ALA A 137 -0.06 9.11 5.66
N THR A 138 0.56 8.35 6.55
CA THR A 138 2.03 8.30 6.70
C THR A 138 2.71 7.88 5.39
N HIS A 139 2.19 6.85 4.72
CA HIS A 139 2.70 6.33 3.47
C HIS A 139 2.46 7.29 2.30
N LEU A 140 1.26 7.92 2.27
CA LEU A 140 0.94 8.97 1.30
C LEU A 140 1.86 10.19 1.47
N TYR A 141 2.14 10.57 2.73
CA TYR A 141 3.08 11.67 3.04
C TYR A 141 4.49 11.37 2.54
N ARG A 142 4.95 10.13 2.73
CA ARG A 142 6.25 9.70 2.21
C ARG A 142 6.33 9.83 0.69
N MET A 143 5.23 9.58 -0.03
CA MET A 143 5.17 9.70 -1.49
C MET A 143 5.04 11.16 -1.97
N PHE A 144 4.14 11.94 -1.40
CA PHE A 144 3.70 13.21 -2.01
C PHE A 144 3.92 14.44 -1.13
N GLY A 145 4.49 14.30 0.05
CA GLY A 145 4.69 15.39 0.99
C GLY A 145 3.38 15.87 1.65
N MET A 146 3.52 16.71 2.70
CA MET A 146 2.43 17.01 3.64
C MET A 146 1.26 17.77 3.01
N GLN A 147 1.53 18.76 2.14
CA GLN A 147 0.44 19.59 1.60
C GLN A 147 -0.49 18.79 0.68
N LYS A 148 0.07 17.97 -0.19
CA LYS A 148 -0.73 17.10 -1.07
C LYS A 148 -1.45 16.03 -0.27
N THR A 149 -0.78 15.43 0.72
CA THR A 149 -1.39 14.43 1.63
C THR A 149 -2.61 15.00 2.34
N ARG A 150 -2.53 16.20 2.92
CA ARG A 150 -3.67 16.86 3.57
C ARG A 150 -4.83 17.07 2.62
N ARG A 151 -4.58 17.58 1.41
CA ARG A 151 -5.64 17.75 0.42
C ARG A 151 -6.31 16.40 0.11
N MET A 152 -5.54 15.40 -0.27
CA MET A 152 -6.07 14.08 -0.65
C MET A 152 -6.83 13.43 0.50
N LEU A 153 -6.29 13.49 1.73
CA LEU A 153 -6.94 12.89 2.90
C LEU A 153 -8.25 13.60 3.29
N TYR A 154 -8.29 14.93 3.21
CA TYR A 154 -9.47 15.71 3.63
C TYR A 154 -10.59 15.70 2.58
N THR A 155 -10.25 15.49 1.31
CA THR A 155 -11.23 15.52 0.21
C THR A 155 -11.59 14.13 -0.31
N GLY A 156 -10.82 13.08 0.03
CA GLY A 156 -10.96 11.75 -0.56
C GLY A 156 -10.52 11.68 -2.04
N GLU A 157 -10.03 12.79 -2.62
CA GLU A 157 -9.62 12.87 -4.02
C GLU A 157 -8.43 11.96 -4.33
N ALA A 158 -8.48 11.29 -5.48
CA ALA A 158 -7.34 10.59 -6.05
C ALA A 158 -6.61 11.47 -7.06
N ILE A 159 -5.33 11.15 -7.30
CA ILE A 159 -4.51 11.74 -8.37
C ILE A 159 -4.13 10.67 -9.39
N ASP A 160 -3.87 11.07 -10.61
CA ASP A 160 -3.39 10.19 -11.68
C ASP A 160 -1.87 9.96 -11.60
N ALA A 161 -1.39 9.06 -12.45
CA ALA A 161 0.03 8.69 -12.51
C ALA A 161 0.93 9.87 -12.91
N GLN A 162 0.48 10.77 -13.78
CA GLN A 162 1.28 11.91 -14.23
C GLN A 162 1.46 12.94 -13.11
N GLU A 163 0.40 13.21 -12.35
CA GLU A 163 0.52 14.09 -11.19
C GLU A 163 1.39 13.44 -10.10
N ALA A 164 1.28 12.13 -9.89
CA ALA A 164 2.13 11.39 -8.95
C ALA A 164 3.62 11.47 -9.35
N LEU A 165 3.93 11.35 -10.64
CA LEU A 165 5.28 11.52 -11.19
C LEU A 165 5.77 12.96 -11.00
N ARG A 166 4.95 13.95 -11.34
CA ARG A 166 5.28 15.37 -11.19
C ARG A 166 5.62 15.75 -9.75
N LEU A 167 4.98 15.09 -8.78
CA LEU A 167 5.24 15.29 -7.34
C LEU A 167 6.47 14.54 -6.83
N GLY A 168 7.07 13.67 -7.64
CA GLY A 168 8.21 12.85 -7.24
C GLY A 168 7.83 11.67 -6.32
N GLY A 169 6.55 11.30 -6.27
CA GLY A 169 6.06 10.20 -5.44
C GLY A 169 6.20 8.83 -6.10
N ILE A 170 6.49 8.79 -7.40
CA ILE A 170 6.79 7.59 -8.17
C ILE A 170 7.97 7.84 -9.10
N GLU A 171 8.67 6.77 -9.47
CA GLU A 171 9.89 6.85 -10.28
C GLU A 171 9.59 7.08 -11.77
N SER A 172 8.59 6.39 -12.30
CA SER A 172 8.27 6.47 -13.73
C SER A 172 6.82 6.06 -14.02
N VAL A 173 6.34 6.51 -15.19
CA VAL A 173 5.05 6.10 -15.78
C VAL A 173 5.33 5.45 -17.12
N VAL A 174 4.75 4.27 -17.34
CA VAL A 174 4.88 3.49 -18.56
C VAL A 174 3.49 3.04 -19.06
N PRO A 175 3.34 2.66 -20.32
CA PRO A 175 2.12 2.01 -20.79
C PRO A 175 1.80 0.77 -19.97
N ARG A 176 0.52 0.53 -19.66
CA ARG A 176 0.11 -0.60 -18.81
C ARG A 176 0.68 -1.94 -19.30
N ALA A 177 0.71 -2.16 -20.61
CA ALA A 177 1.25 -3.39 -21.21
C ALA A 177 2.75 -3.59 -20.92
N GLU A 178 3.48 -2.51 -20.61
CA GLU A 178 4.93 -2.52 -20.38
C GLU A 178 5.29 -2.54 -18.88
N LEU A 179 4.32 -2.35 -17.98
CA LEU A 179 4.58 -2.18 -16.54
C LEU A 179 5.40 -3.33 -15.95
N ARG A 180 5.01 -4.58 -16.22
CA ARG A 180 5.70 -5.77 -15.68
C ARG A 180 7.12 -5.91 -16.24
N SER A 181 7.32 -5.60 -17.51
CA SER A 181 8.66 -5.62 -18.13
C SER A 181 9.55 -4.51 -17.59
N ALA A 182 9.04 -3.29 -17.42
CA ALA A 182 9.79 -2.17 -16.85
C ALA A 182 10.22 -2.45 -15.40
N ALA A 183 9.30 -2.96 -14.56
CA ALA A 183 9.64 -3.35 -13.18
C ALA A 183 10.69 -4.46 -13.15
N ARG A 184 10.59 -5.47 -14.04
CA ARG A 184 11.57 -6.55 -14.13
C ARG A 184 12.93 -6.08 -14.65
N GLU A 185 12.95 -5.15 -15.60
CA GLU A 185 14.21 -4.55 -16.07
C GLU A 185 14.95 -3.82 -14.95
N LEU A 186 14.24 -2.98 -14.18
CA LEU A 186 14.83 -2.31 -13.03
C LEU A 186 15.29 -3.32 -11.97
N ALA A 187 14.48 -4.33 -11.68
CA ALA A 187 14.83 -5.40 -10.73
C ALA A 187 16.10 -6.15 -11.19
N THR A 188 16.25 -6.41 -12.49
CA THR A 188 17.45 -7.05 -13.05
C THR A 188 18.70 -6.20 -12.84
N LYS A 189 18.59 -4.88 -13.06
CA LYS A 189 19.69 -3.94 -12.79
C LYS A 189 20.10 -3.95 -11.32
N ILE A 190 19.14 -4.00 -10.39
CA ILE A 190 19.39 -4.08 -8.94
C ILE A 190 19.99 -5.44 -8.57
N ALA A 191 19.42 -6.54 -9.06
CA ALA A 191 19.88 -7.90 -8.77
C ALA A 191 21.30 -8.20 -9.27
N SER A 192 21.79 -7.44 -10.29
CA SER A 192 23.16 -7.55 -10.79
C SER A 192 24.22 -6.96 -9.85
N LYS A 193 23.80 -6.18 -8.83
CA LYS A 193 24.73 -5.55 -7.87
C LYS A 193 25.12 -6.52 -6.75
N SER A 194 26.13 -6.14 -5.97
CA SER A 194 26.52 -6.91 -4.79
C SER A 194 25.35 -7.03 -3.81
N PRO A 195 24.92 -8.25 -3.41
CA PRO A 195 23.83 -8.42 -2.46
C PRO A 195 24.09 -7.71 -1.13
N LYS A 196 25.32 -7.79 -0.62
CA LYS A 196 25.73 -7.10 0.62
C LYS A 196 25.62 -5.58 0.46
N ALA A 197 26.07 -5.04 -0.67
CA ALA A 197 26.00 -3.60 -0.91
C ALA A 197 24.53 -3.11 -0.97
N MET A 198 23.63 -3.87 -1.61
CA MET A 198 22.22 -3.49 -1.69
C MET A 198 21.51 -3.54 -0.34
N ARG A 199 21.76 -4.56 0.47
CA ARG A 199 21.22 -4.64 1.85
C ARG A 199 21.70 -3.47 2.71
N LEU A 200 23.01 -3.16 2.68
CA LEU A 200 23.58 -2.04 3.42
C LEU A 200 23.06 -0.68 2.91
N ALA A 201 22.90 -0.52 1.59
CA ALA A 201 22.33 0.70 0.99
C ALA A 201 20.89 0.93 1.46
N LYS A 202 20.03 -0.10 1.40
CA LYS A 202 18.66 0.00 1.88
C LYS A 202 18.62 0.32 3.38
N TRP A 203 19.40 -0.37 4.19
CA TRP A 203 19.46 -0.11 5.63
C TRP A 203 19.94 1.32 5.92
N SER A 204 20.96 1.79 5.21
CA SER A 204 21.43 3.18 5.32
C SER A 204 20.34 4.18 4.94
N LEU A 205 19.65 3.97 3.81
CA LEU A 205 18.59 4.85 3.35
C LEU A 205 17.43 4.91 4.34
N ASN A 206 16.98 3.77 4.86
CA ASN A 206 15.95 3.73 5.89
C ASN A 206 16.39 4.44 7.19
N GLY A 207 17.68 4.36 7.54
CA GLY A 207 18.23 5.01 8.73
C GLY A 207 18.36 6.52 8.63
N ILE A 208 18.55 7.05 7.42
CA ILE A 208 18.67 8.51 7.18
C ILE A 208 17.34 9.14 6.76
N GLU A 209 16.29 8.36 6.56
CA GLU A 209 14.97 8.86 6.24
C GLU A 209 14.42 9.68 7.41
N LEU A 210 14.00 10.93 7.14
CA LEU A 210 13.51 11.84 8.19
C LEU A 210 12.14 11.44 8.75
N LEU A 211 11.36 10.69 7.98
CA LEU A 211 10.06 10.17 8.39
C LEU A 211 10.23 8.78 9.01
N ASP A 212 10.00 8.65 10.30
CA ASP A 212 9.88 7.36 10.96
C ASP A 212 8.52 6.73 10.59
N ILE A 213 8.48 5.97 9.51
CA ILE A 213 7.24 5.43 8.96
C ILE A 213 6.51 4.49 9.92
N LYS A 214 7.23 3.72 10.74
CA LYS A 214 6.63 2.78 11.69
C LYS A 214 5.97 3.52 12.86
N LYS A 215 6.67 4.47 13.46
CA LYS A 215 6.13 5.25 14.57
C LYS A 215 5.00 6.16 14.09
N SER A 216 5.17 6.80 12.95
CA SER A 216 4.14 7.67 12.36
C SER A 216 2.87 6.88 12.03
N TYR A 217 2.98 5.70 11.42
CA TYR A 217 1.82 4.89 11.12
C TYR A 217 1.16 4.34 12.40
N ARG A 218 1.96 3.95 13.39
CA ARG A 218 1.42 3.49 14.68
C ARG A 218 0.63 4.59 15.41
N PHE A 219 1.09 5.83 15.33
CA PHE A 219 0.36 6.99 15.84
C PHE A 219 -0.96 7.23 15.08
N GLU A 220 -0.93 7.17 13.76
CA GLU A 220 -2.09 7.31 12.88
C GLU A 220 -3.16 6.24 13.17
N GLN A 221 -2.74 4.99 13.40
CA GLN A 221 -3.65 3.88 13.68
C GLN A 221 -4.53 4.10 14.92
N GLY A 222 -4.07 4.87 15.89
CA GLY A 222 -4.87 5.25 17.07
C GLY A 222 -6.13 6.01 16.65
N PHE A 223 -6.01 6.97 15.77
CA PHE A 223 -7.16 7.74 15.25
C PHE A 223 -8.10 6.91 14.38
N THR A 224 -7.57 5.95 13.63
CA THR A 224 -8.41 4.99 12.87
C THR A 224 -9.31 4.19 13.82
N LEU A 225 -8.74 3.67 14.91
CA LEU A 225 -9.50 2.89 15.88
C LEU A 225 -10.53 3.74 16.62
N GLU A 226 -10.18 4.97 16.99
CA GLU A 226 -11.08 5.92 17.63
C GLU A 226 -12.27 6.27 16.72
N LEU A 227 -11.97 6.70 15.48
CA LEU A 227 -13.01 7.06 14.52
C LEU A 227 -13.91 5.87 14.20
N TYR A 228 -13.36 4.67 14.04
CA TYR A 228 -14.13 3.49 13.64
C TYR A 228 -15.21 3.08 14.65
N THR A 229 -15.07 3.48 15.90
CA THR A 229 -16.07 3.25 16.96
C THR A 229 -17.15 4.33 17.01
N SER A 230 -17.03 5.41 16.23
CA SER A 230 -17.99 6.52 16.24
C SER A 230 -19.27 6.22 15.45
N PRO A 231 -20.40 6.88 15.79
CA PRO A 231 -21.63 6.82 15.01
C PRO A 231 -21.46 7.30 13.57
N ASP A 232 -20.66 8.33 13.34
CA ASP A 232 -20.35 8.88 12.02
C ASP A 232 -19.66 7.87 11.12
N SER A 233 -18.72 7.11 11.68
CA SER A 233 -18.06 6.04 10.96
C SER A 233 -19.04 4.93 10.58
N GLN A 234 -19.97 4.58 11.44
CA GLN A 234 -21.01 3.59 11.12
C GLN A 234 -21.92 4.10 9.99
N GLU A 235 -22.41 5.34 10.10
CA GLU A 235 -23.23 5.95 9.04
C GLU A 235 -22.51 6.00 7.69
N ALA A 236 -21.24 6.39 7.67
CA ALA A 236 -20.45 6.44 6.44
C ALA A 236 -20.32 5.05 5.79
N ARG A 237 -20.08 4.00 6.57
CA ARG A 237 -20.01 2.61 6.08
C ARG A 237 -21.37 2.13 5.55
N ASP A 238 -22.45 2.38 6.28
CA ASP A 238 -23.81 1.96 5.90
C ASP A 238 -24.25 2.67 4.62
N ALA A 239 -23.97 3.97 4.51
CA ALA A 239 -24.25 4.75 3.32
C ALA A 239 -23.48 4.23 2.10
N PHE A 240 -22.18 3.91 2.27
CA PHE A 240 -21.36 3.33 1.21
C PHE A 240 -21.89 1.98 0.73
N VAL A 241 -22.25 1.09 1.65
CA VAL A 241 -22.80 -0.24 1.29
C VAL A 241 -24.17 -0.10 0.61
N ALA A 242 -25.00 0.82 1.09
CA ALA A 242 -26.34 1.09 0.53
C ALA A 242 -26.30 1.96 -0.76
N LYS A 243 -25.11 2.42 -1.19
CA LYS A 243 -24.91 3.33 -2.35
C LYS A 243 -25.79 4.59 -2.25
N ARG A 244 -25.83 5.21 -1.09
CA ARG A 244 -26.52 6.48 -0.80
C ARG A 244 -25.55 7.50 -0.20
N GLU A 245 -25.96 8.75 -0.15
CA GLU A 245 -25.23 9.79 0.59
C GLU A 245 -25.29 9.55 2.10
N ALA A 246 -24.17 9.78 2.79
CA ALA A 246 -24.10 9.75 4.25
C ALA A 246 -24.74 11.01 4.84
N LYS A 247 -25.39 10.86 6.01
CA LYS A 247 -26.02 11.95 6.74
C LYS A 247 -25.44 12.00 8.14
N PHE A 248 -24.58 12.99 8.38
CA PHE A 248 -23.95 13.17 9.67
C PHE A 248 -24.80 14.08 10.57
N ASP A 249 -24.85 13.75 11.86
CA ASP A 249 -25.49 14.61 12.84
C ASP A 249 -24.54 15.75 13.21
N SER A 250 -25.03 16.99 13.23
CA SER A 250 -24.23 18.18 13.56
C SER A 250 -23.78 18.26 15.02
N ASN A 251 -24.20 17.30 15.85
CA ASN A 251 -23.90 17.22 17.28
C ASN A 251 -23.08 15.98 17.68
N SER A 252 -22.53 15.23 16.72
CA SER A 252 -21.68 14.07 16.98
C SER A 252 -20.21 14.43 17.13
#